data_25e70293e0c2ef30126fae96d802332e
#
_entry.id   25e70293e0c2ef30126fae96d802332e
#
_cell.length_a   1.000
_cell.length_b   1.000
_cell.length_c   1.000
_cell.angle_alpha   90.00
_cell.angle_beta   90.00
_cell.angle_gamma   90.00
#
_symmetry.space_group_name_H-M   'P 1'
#
loop_
_entity.id
_entity.type
_entity.pdbx_description
1 polymer ?
#
loop_
_entity_poly.entity_id
_entity_poly.type
_entity_poly.pdbx_seq_one_letter_code
_entity_poly.pdbx_strand_id
1 'polypeptide(L)'
;MDNYTELITKAWNEFVKYGIDNKKVKKDIRDSWIRCKEYNVDYMDGRGVEKYKAPVGIKVKENIDLVSVAHSIMENLYNTISGSGFALFLADKDGYIIDVIGDDSILEKARDLRFTKGALWSEKAVGTNAIGTCLYLNKPIQTIGAEHYGIQQHSWTCSSAPIHDSDGKIIGCINMSGICKDAHLHTLGIVIAAAESIKKQLELILSYNLLNITFDSIVEGMIVIDEKFNIKRVNHRAENILDMNQDEIFEINIKEALGNLNFDYIIENYEETYNNIECDFNINNKRIKCILNVVPMNVNNRSMGVVITFRESKSVHRFVNKVVGYKANYKFKDIVTSNDKMINMINFAKRASRSDCNILIEGPSGTGKELVAQAIHNYSQRSDGPFVAVNCASIPRDLMESEIFFFF
;
A
#
# COMPACT_ATOMS: atom_id res chain seq x y z
N MET A 1 33.49 11.45 -33.97
CA MET A 1 32.05 11.52 -34.26
C MET A 1 31.77 11.83 -35.73
N ASP A 2 32.53 12.69 -36.38
CA ASP A 2 32.25 13.10 -37.76
C ASP A 2 32.17 11.93 -38.77
N ASN A 3 33.08 10.95 -38.68
CA ASN A 3 33.10 9.77 -39.59
C ASN A 3 31.86 8.85 -39.39
N TYR A 4 31.29 8.79 -38.15
CA TYR A 4 30.07 8.00 -37.90
C TYR A 4 28.83 8.73 -38.41
N THR A 5 28.75 10.06 -38.19
CA THR A 5 27.64 10.88 -38.68
C THR A 5 27.52 10.85 -40.21
N GLU A 6 28.63 10.92 -40.94
CA GLU A 6 28.62 10.80 -42.38
C GLU A 6 28.17 9.42 -42.83
N LEU A 7 28.68 8.36 -42.18
CA LEU A 7 28.33 6.98 -42.50
C LEU A 7 26.82 6.75 -42.31
N ILE A 8 26.26 7.16 -41.15
CA ILE A 8 24.85 6.91 -40.85
C ILE A 8 23.94 7.72 -41.77
N THR A 9 24.32 8.97 -42.10
CA THR A 9 23.56 9.82 -43.02
C THR A 9 23.53 9.21 -44.42
N LYS A 10 24.66 8.67 -44.90
CA LYS A 10 24.71 7.96 -46.17
C LYS A 10 23.85 6.70 -46.16
N ALA A 11 23.97 5.89 -45.11
CA ALA A 11 23.20 4.65 -44.93
C ALA A 11 21.69 4.93 -44.87
N TRP A 12 21.28 5.96 -44.18
CA TRP A 12 19.87 6.40 -44.10
C TRP A 12 19.34 6.80 -45.49
N ASN A 13 20.09 7.63 -46.25
CA ASN A 13 19.71 8.04 -47.59
C ASN A 13 19.58 6.85 -48.55
N GLU A 14 20.50 5.87 -48.49
CA GLU A 14 20.45 4.65 -49.28
C GLU A 14 19.22 3.81 -48.90
N PHE A 15 18.88 3.73 -47.59
CA PHE A 15 17.75 2.97 -47.10
C PHE A 15 16.40 3.58 -47.51
N VAL A 16 16.19 4.88 -47.26
CA VAL A 16 14.89 5.52 -47.54
C VAL A 16 14.61 5.64 -49.03
N LYS A 17 15.64 5.87 -49.87
CA LYS A 17 15.48 6.03 -51.33
C LYS A 17 15.45 4.70 -52.08
N TYR A 18 16.31 3.74 -51.70
CA TYR A 18 16.56 2.53 -52.50
C TYR A 18 16.24 1.24 -51.73
N GLY A 19 15.96 1.32 -50.40
CA GLY A 19 15.74 0.15 -49.58
C GLY A 19 16.99 -0.65 -49.24
N ILE A 20 18.18 -0.05 -49.42
CA ILE A 20 19.47 -0.74 -49.20
C ILE A 20 19.77 -0.82 -47.71
N ASP A 21 19.89 -2.04 -47.20
CA ASP A 21 20.27 -2.32 -45.79
C ASP A 21 21.79 -2.28 -45.63
N ASN A 22 22.29 -1.27 -44.92
CA ASN A 22 23.72 -1.14 -44.62
C ASN A 22 24.05 -1.79 -43.27
N LYS A 23 24.74 -2.93 -43.30
CA LYS A 23 25.12 -3.72 -42.11
C LYS A 23 26.10 -3.02 -41.16
N LYS A 24 26.66 -1.87 -41.51
CA LYS A 24 27.47 -1.04 -40.59
C LYS A 24 26.61 -0.25 -39.61
N VAL A 25 25.31 -0.09 -39.87
CA VAL A 25 24.36 0.51 -38.95
C VAL A 25 24.00 -0.49 -37.85
N LYS A 26 23.80 -0.03 -36.62
CA LYS A 26 23.36 -0.87 -35.51
C LYS A 26 22.14 -1.69 -35.91
N LYS A 27 22.10 -2.97 -35.55
CA LYS A 27 21.00 -3.88 -35.91
C LYS A 27 19.65 -3.35 -35.49
N ASP A 28 19.54 -2.89 -34.25
CA ASP A 28 18.26 -2.39 -33.69
C ASP A 28 17.71 -1.20 -34.47
N ILE A 29 18.58 -0.31 -34.94
CA ILE A 29 18.22 0.86 -35.75
C ILE A 29 17.73 0.40 -37.14
N ARG A 30 18.45 -0.52 -37.80
CA ARG A 30 18.02 -1.05 -39.10
C ARG A 30 16.68 -1.76 -39.03
N ASP A 31 16.53 -2.63 -38.03
CA ASP A 31 15.27 -3.34 -37.79
C ASP A 31 14.11 -2.36 -37.51
N SER A 32 14.38 -1.26 -36.78
CA SER A 32 13.42 -0.17 -36.56
C SER A 32 13.10 0.59 -37.86
N TRP A 33 14.08 0.89 -38.71
CA TRP A 33 13.84 1.54 -40.00
C TRP A 33 12.94 0.68 -40.91
N ILE A 34 13.14 -0.66 -40.89
CA ILE A 34 12.30 -1.60 -41.66
C ILE A 34 10.84 -1.50 -41.16
N ARG A 35 10.62 -1.56 -39.85
CA ARG A 35 9.27 -1.39 -39.28
C ARG A 35 8.65 -0.04 -39.61
N CYS A 36 9.43 1.05 -39.55
CA CYS A 36 8.94 2.38 -39.92
C CYS A 36 8.47 2.46 -41.36
N LYS A 37 9.18 1.79 -42.27
CA LYS A 37 8.81 1.67 -43.70
C LYS A 37 7.50 0.86 -43.84
N GLU A 38 7.35 -0.24 -43.11
CA GLU A 38 6.14 -1.06 -43.12
C GLU A 38 4.93 -0.27 -42.53
N TYR A 39 5.15 0.58 -41.55
CA TYR A 39 4.15 1.46 -40.99
C TYR A 39 3.81 2.67 -41.87
N ASN A 40 4.49 2.84 -42.99
CA ASN A 40 4.40 3.99 -43.90
C ASN A 40 4.65 5.32 -43.18
N VAL A 41 5.60 5.38 -42.23
CA VAL A 41 6.00 6.63 -41.59
C VAL A 41 6.70 7.54 -42.60
N ASP A 42 6.31 8.83 -42.60
CA ASP A 42 6.94 9.82 -43.45
C ASP A 42 8.36 10.16 -42.96
N TYR A 43 9.38 9.69 -43.69
CA TYR A 43 10.78 9.95 -43.39
C TYR A 43 11.20 11.41 -43.63
N MET A 44 10.40 12.19 -44.37
CA MET A 44 10.64 13.62 -44.61
C MET A 44 10.18 14.50 -43.46
N ASP A 45 9.40 13.96 -42.55
CA ASP A 45 8.93 14.66 -41.34
C ASP A 45 9.57 14.08 -40.08
N GLY A 46 8.90 13.29 -39.29
CA GLY A 46 9.36 12.74 -38.02
C GLY A 46 8.98 13.62 -36.81
N ARG A 47 8.16 14.66 -36.99
CA ARG A 47 7.63 15.46 -35.90
C ARG A 47 6.40 14.78 -35.26
N GLY A 48 6.15 15.11 -33.99
CA GLY A 48 4.93 14.63 -33.31
C GLY A 48 3.65 14.94 -34.09
N VAL A 49 2.75 13.99 -34.21
CA VAL A 49 1.52 14.10 -35.01
C VAL A 49 0.38 14.63 -34.14
N GLU A 50 -0.18 15.78 -34.46
CA GLU A 50 -1.21 16.45 -33.64
C GLU A 50 -2.48 15.59 -33.44
N LYS A 51 -2.91 14.82 -34.46
CA LYS A 51 -4.06 13.94 -34.35
C LYS A 51 -3.93 12.85 -33.28
N TYR A 52 -2.70 12.60 -32.83
CA TYR A 52 -2.39 11.64 -31.76
C TYR A 52 -2.14 12.33 -30.41
N LYS A 53 -2.32 13.65 -30.33
CA LYS A 53 -2.13 14.37 -29.08
C LYS A 53 -3.24 14.04 -28.08
N ALA A 54 -2.86 13.46 -26.95
CA ALA A 54 -3.78 13.16 -25.87
C ALA A 54 -3.91 14.34 -24.90
N PRO A 55 -5.07 14.50 -24.22
CA PRO A 55 -5.20 15.44 -23.11
C PRO A 55 -4.20 15.08 -22.01
N VAL A 56 -3.26 15.99 -21.75
CA VAL A 56 -2.16 15.76 -20.78
C VAL A 56 -2.68 15.37 -19.40
N GLY A 57 -3.72 16.07 -18.91
CA GLY A 57 -4.30 15.80 -17.59
C GLY A 57 -4.84 14.37 -17.42
N ILE A 58 -5.38 13.79 -18.50
CA ILE A 58 -5.85 12.39 -18.48
C ILE A 58 -4.64 11.45 -18.39
N LYS A 59 -3.65 11.66 -19.25
CA LYS A 59 -2.43 10.81 -19.28
C LYS A 59 -1.62 10.88 -17.98
N VAL A 60 -1.50 12.06 -17.38
CA VAL A 60 -0.85 12.24 -16.08
C VAL A 60 -1.64 11.51 -14.99
N LYS A 61 -2.98 11.62 -14.99
CA LYS A 61 -3.82 10.95 -13.99
C LYS A 61 -3.77 9.42 -14.11
N GLU A 62 -3.73 8.87 -15.32
CA GLU A 62 -3.57 7.44 -15.57
C GLU A 62 -2.21 6.90 -15.08
N ASN A 63 -1.19 7.75 -14.98
CA ASN A 63 0.18 7.40 -14.62
C ASN A 63 0.66 8.18 -13.38
N ILE A 64 -0.23 8.51 -12.45
CA ILE A 64 0.06 9.44 -11.34
C ILE A 64 1.25 9.01 -10.48
N ASP A 65 1.34 7.73 -10.15
CA ASP A 65 2.42 7.18 -9.33
C ASP A 65 3.76 7.28 -10.06
N LEU A 66 3.78 6.92 -11.35
CA LEU A 66 4.98 7.03 -12.19
C LEU A 66 5.43 8.50 -12.30
N VAL A 67 4.50 9.42 -12.57
CA VAL A 67 4.82 10.85 -12.72
C VAL A 67 5.34 11.43 -11.40
N SER A 68 4.70 11.13 -10.27
CA SER A 68 5.10 11.69 -8.97
C SER A 68 6.52 11.28 -8.58
N VAL A 69 6.87 10.01 -8.78
CA VAL A 69 8.21 9.49 -8.48
C VAL A 69 9.24 9.98 -9.50
N ALA A 70 8.91 9.85 -10.79
CA ALA A 70 9.84 10.21 -11.85
C ALA A 70 10.15 11.71 -11.87
N HIS A 71 9.16 12.57 -11.60
CA HIS A 71 9.34 14.02 -11.57
C HIS A 71 10.44 14.43 -10.59
N SER A 72 10.39 13.94 -9.34
CA SER A 72 11.40 14.26 -8.33
C SER A 72 12.81 13.79 -8.74
N ILE A 73 12.92 12.62 -9.36
CA ILE A 73 14.20 12.09 -9.84
C ILE A 73 14.69 12.89 -11.04
N MET A 74 13.81 13.25 -11.97
CA MET A 74 14.13 14.09 -13.13
C MET A 74 14.57 15.50 -12.71
N GLU A 75 13.91 16.08 -11.71
CA GLU A 75 14.27 17.40 -11.18
C GLU A 75 15.66 17.40 -10.53
N ASN A 76 15.95 16.39 -9.69
CA ASN A 76 17.29 16.23 -9.09
C ASN A 76 18.37 16.00 -10.15
N LEU A 77 18.08 15.20 -11.17
CA LEU A 77 18.99 14.97 -12.27
C LEU A 77 19.20 16.25 -13.07
N TYR A 78 18.13 16.97 -13.40
CA TYR A 78 18.21 18.24 -14.14
C TYR A 78 19.01 19.28 -13.39
N ASN A 79 18.84 19.42 -12.08
CA ASN A 79 19.63 20.35 -11.26
C ASN A 79 21.16 20.08 -11.37
N THR A 80 21.54 18.83 -11.64
CA THR A 80 22.95 18.44 -11.83
C THR A 80 23.46 18.76 -13.24
N ILE A 81 22.59 18.67 -14.25
CA ILE A 81 22.94 18.82 -15.66
C ILE A 81 22.46 20.13 -16.32
N SER A 82 21.84 21.02 -15.54
CA SER A 82 21.32 22.31 -16.03
C SER A 82 22.41 23.11 -16.77
N GLY A 83 22.03 23.68 -17.91
CA GLY A 83 22.96 24.36 -18.81
C GLY A 83 23.80 23.45 -19.70
N SER A 84 23.64 22.14 -19.63
CA SER A 84 24.34 21.16 -20.50
C SER A 84 23.77 21.08 -21.93
N GLY A 85 22.63 21.71 -22.19
CA GLY A 85 21.94 21.63 -23.48
C GLY A 85 21.13 20.34 -23.66
N PHE A 86 20.67 19.73 -22.56
CA PHE A 86 19.80 18.55 -22.57
C PHE A 86 18.47 18.80 -21.87
N ALA A 87 17.46 18.04 -22.27
CA ALA A 87 16.17 17.96 -21.60
C ALA A 87 15.80 16.51 -21.32
N LEU A 88 15.03 16.31 -20.25
CA LEU A 88 14.50 15.03 -19.81
C LEU A 88 13.02 14.94 -20.16
N PHE A 89 12.62 13.77 -20.65
CA PHE A 89 11.25 13.48 -21.05
C PHE A 89 10.85 12.17 -20.39
N LEU A 90 9.66 12.15 -19.80
CA LEU A 90 9.02 10.94 -19.31
C LEU A 90 7.90 10.57 -20.29
N ALA A 91 7.87 9.33 -20.75
CA ALA A 91 6.79 8.81 -21.56
C ALA A 91 6.11 7.64 -20.86
N ASP A 92 4.79 7.48 -21.09
CA ASP A 92 4.05 6.31 -20.66
C ASP A 92 4.39 5.08 -21.52
N LYS A 93 3.83 3.92 -21.17
CA LYS A 93 4.05 2.64 -21.88
C LYS A 93 3.66 2.66 -23.37
N ASP A 94 2.79 3.57 -23.76
CA ASP A 94 2.32 3.71 -25.15
C ASP A 94 3.17 4.73 -25.94
N GLY A 95 4.05 5.47 -25.25
CA GLY A 95 4.93 6.50 -25.82
C GLY A 95 4.36 7.91 -25.81
N TYR A 96 3.31 8.17 -25.02
CA TYR A 96 2.83 9.54 -24.78
C TYR A 96 3.74 10.25 -23.79
N ILE A 97 4.19 11.46 -24.14
CA ILE A 97 5.00 12.30 -23.24
C ILE A 97 4.11 12.80 -22.11
N ILE A 98 4.43 12.44 -20.88
CA ILE A 98 3.65 12.78 -19.68
C ILE A 98 4.34 13.80 -18.79
N ASP A 99 5.69 13.89 -18.84
CA ASP A 99 6.44 14.93 -18.15
C ASP A 99 7.68 15.37 -18.92
N VAL A 100 8.12 16.63 -18.70
CA VAL A 100 9.27 17.23 -19.37
C VAL A 100 9.95 18.24 -18.46
N ILE A 101 11.28 18.15 -18.32
CA ILE A 101 12.14 19.11 -17.60
C ILE A 101 13.39 19.35 -18.43
N GLY A 102 13.80 20.60 -18.60
CA GLY A 102 15.03 20.91 -19.35
C GLY A 102 15.26 22.40 -19.53
N ASP A 103 16.38 22.74 -20.16
CA ASP A 103 16.74 24.12 -20.48
C ASP A 103 15.76 24.70 -21.51
N ASP A 104 15.35 25.95 -21.33
CA ASP A 104 14.40 26.64 -22.23
C ASP A 104 14.83 26.59 -23.68
N SER A 105 16.13 26.75 -23.96
CA SER A 105 16.70 26.72 -25.31
C SER A 105 16.52 25.37 -26.03
N ILE A 106 16.51 24.27 -25.30
CA ILE A 106 16.26 22.92 -25.81
C ILE A 106 14.75 22.66 -25.91
N LEU A 107 13.99 23.12 -24.92
CA LEU A 107 12.53 22.97 -24.92
C LEU A 107 11.88 23.76 -26.07
N GLU A 108 12.42 24.92 -26.46
CA GLU A 108 11.98 25.62 -27.68
C GLU A 108 12.18 24.79 -28.93
N LYS A 109 13.38 24.24 -29.14
CA LYS A 109 13.66 23.34 -30.27
C LYS A 109 12.80 22.08 -30.24
N ALA A 110 12.51 21.54 -29.06
CA ALA A 110 11.62 20.41 -28.90
C ALA A 110 10.17 20.75 -29.32
N ARG A 111 9.71 22.00 -29.08
CA ARG A 111 8.39 22.46 -29.59
C ARG A 111 8.32 22.47 -31.10
N ASP A 112 9.41 22.81 -31.80
CA ASP A 112 9.47 22.75 -33.27
C ASP A 112 9.25 21.32 -33.80
N LEU A 113 9.73 20.33 -33.07
CA LEU A 113 9.46 18.91 -33.32
C LEU A 113 8.11 18.43 -32.79
N ARG A 114 7.32 19.29 -32.12
CA ARG A 114 6.13 18.88 -31.36
C ARG A 114 6.44 17.82 -30.31
N PHE A 115 7.65 17.86 -29.78
CA PHE A 115 8.13 16.98 -28.71
C PHE A 115 7.77 17.59 -27.35
N THR A 116 6.46 17.50 -27.01
CA THR A 116 5.84 18.19 -25.87
C THR A 116 4.91 17.27 -25.12
N LYS A 117 4.53 17.64 -23.89
CA LYS A 117 3.54 16.88 -23.10
C LYS A 117 2.27 16.60 -23.92
N GLY A 118 1.78 15.38 -23.87
CA GLY A 118 0.61 14.89 -24.59
C GLY A 118 0.90 14.38 -26.01
N ALA A 119 2.09 14.60 -26.56
CA ALA A 119 2.47 14.09 -27.87
C ALA A 119 2.82 12.60 -27.83
N LEU A 120 2.44 11.86 -28.89
CA LEU A 120 2.78 10.45 -29.06
C LEU A 120 4.10 10.30 -29.81
N TRP A 121 5.06 9.60 -29.20
CA TRP A 121 6.41 9.37 -29.73
C TRP A 121 6.73 7.87 -29.92
N SER A 122 5.75 7.09 -30.34
CA SER A 122 5.97 5.69 -30.76
C SER A 122 6.65 5.60 -32.13
N GLU A 123 7.32 4.49 -32.44
CA GLU A 123 7.88 4.24 -33.79
C GLU A 123 6.84 4.41 -34.91
N LYS A 124 5.62 3.95 -34.67
CA LYS A 124 4.52 4.05 -35.62
C LYS A 124 4.05 5.49 -35.86
N ALA A 125 4.24 6.38 -34.90
CA ALA A 125 3.83 7.78 -35.01
C ALA A 125 4.87 8.67 -35.68
N VAL A 126 6.14 8.56 -35.29
CA VAL A 126 7.20 9.49 -35.67
C VAL A 126 8.45 8.81 -36.26
N GLY A 127 8.41 7.51 -36.43
CA GLY A 127 9.56 6.72 -36.91
C GLY A 127 10.52 6.35 -35.79
N THR A 128 11.68 5.80 -36.17
CA THR A 128 12.75 5.44 -35.24
C THR A 128 13.16 6.64 -34.38
N ASN A 129 12.98 6.51 -33.11
CA ASN A 129 13.38 7.49 -32.08
C ASN A 129 13.68 6.75 -30.77
N ALA A 130 14.43 7.34 -29.86
CA ALA A 130 14.87 6.62 -28.66
C ALA A 130 13.69 6.14 -27.80
N ILE A 131 12.61 6.91 -27.62
CA ILE A 131 11.44 6.53 -26.82
C ILE A 131 10.71 5.35 -27.44
N GLY A 132 10.24 5.49 -28.68
CA GLY A 132 9.45 4.46 -29.36
C GLY A 132 10.22 3.16 -29.53
N THR A 133 11.50 3.25 -29.90
CA THR A 133 12.38 2.09 -30.11
C THR A 133 12.71 1.41 -28.77
N CYS A 134 12.97 2.18 -27.70
CA CYS A 134 13.19 1.67 -26.35
C CYS A 134 11.98 0.86 -25.86
N LEU A 135 10.79 1.41 -25.98
CA LEU A 135 9.54 0.74 -25.55
C LEU A 135 9.29 -0.54 -26.38
N TYR A 136 9.51 -0.48 -27.70
CA TYR A 136 9.32 -1.63 -28.57
C TYR A 136 10.29 -2.78 -28.25
N LEU A 137 11.57 -2.45 -28.05
CA LEU A 137 12.63 -3.45 -27.82
C LEU A 137 12.72 -3.90 -26.36
N ASN A 138 12.04 -3.20 -25.46
CA ASN A 138 12.18 -3.39 -24.01
C ASN A 138 13.64 -3.34 -23.53
N LYS A 139 14.42 -2.41 -24.05
CA LYS A 139 15.83 -2.22 -23.66
C LYS A 139 16.29 -0.79 -23.83
N PRO A 140 17.32 -0.35 -23.08
CA PRO A 140 17.90 0.97 -23.28
C PRO A 140 18.47 1.13 -24.68
N ILE A 141 18.30 2.32 -25.26
CA ILE A 141 18.83 2.65 -26.57
C ILE A 141 19.24 4.11 -26.66
N GLN A 142 20.26 4.38 -27.45
CA GLN A 142 20.66 5.71 -27.89
C GLN A 142 20.53 5.83 -29.40
N THR A 143 19.86 6.88 -29.86
CA THR A 143 19.73 7.28 -31.27
C THR A 143 20.47 8.58 -31.50
N ILE A 144 21.30 8.66 -32.53
CA ILE A 144 22.18 9.80 -32.85
C ILE A 144 21.97 10.24 -34.27
N GLY A 145 21.60 11.49 -34.50
CA GLY A 145 21.51 12.07 -35.84
C GLY A 145 20.61 11.28 -36.77
N ALA A 146 21.15 10.87 -37.90
CA ALA A 146 20.42 10.10 -38.92
C ALA A 146 20.12 8.63 -38.55
N GLU A 147 20.39 8.19 -37.31
CA GLU A 147 19.80 6.97 -36.78
C GLU A 147 18.27 7.13 -36.58
N HIS A 148 17.81 8.36 -36.37
CA HIS A 148 16.38 8.68 -36.38
C HIS A 148 15.83 8.47 -37.82
N TYR A 149 14.57 7.99 -37.89
CA TYR A 149 13.93 7.76 -39.18
C TYR A 149 13.50 9.03 -39.88
N GLY A 150 12.92 9.98 -39.10
CA GLY A 150 12.48 11.28 -39.62
C GLY A 150 13.61 12.30 -39.73
N ILE A 151 13.75 12.92 -40.92
CA ILE A 151 14.84 13.88 -41.20
C ILE A 151 14.88 15.07 -40.25
N GLN A 152 13.72 15.53 -39.72
CA GLN A 152 13.64 16.64 -38.79
C GLN A 152 14.31 16.32 -37.45
N GLN A 153 14.49 15.05 -37.11
CA GLN A 153 15.15 14.60 -35.89
C GLN A 153 16.68 14.44 -36.05
N HIS A 154 17.24 14.61 -37.23
CA HIS A 154 18.69 14.35 -37.50
C HIS A 154 19.64 15.31 -36.75
N SER A 155 19.13 16.46 -36.29
CA SER A 155 19.91 17.36 -35.43
C SER A 155 19.95 16.94 -33.97
N TRP A 156 19.28 15.87 -33.58
CA TRP A 156 19.11 15.42 -32.19
C TRP A 156 19.93 14.18 -31.84
N THR A 157 20.27 14.07 -30.56
CA THR A 157 20.70 12.83 -29.90
C THR A 157 19.75 12.55 -28.76
N CYS A 158 19.29 11.31 -28.67
CA CYS A 158 18.32 10.89 -27.68
C CYS A 158 18.77 9.57 -27.03
N SER A 159 18.72 9.49 -25.72
CA SER A 159 19.00 8.28 -24.95
C SER A 159 17.78 7.92 -24.11
N SER A 160 17.29 6.70 -24.22
CA SER A 160 16.09 6.27 -23.49
C SER A 160 16.32 4.93 -22.79
N ALA A 161 15.70 4.77 -21.62
CA ALA A 161 15.68 3.53 -20.85
C ALA A 161 14.26 3.20 -20.39
N PRO A 162 13.82 1.94 -20.50
CA PRO A 162 12.49 1.52 -20.08
C PRO A 162 12.39 1.50 -18.56
N ILE A 163 11.22 1.83 -18.05
CA ILE A 163 10.86 1.74 -16.63
C ILE A 163 9.89 0.58 -16.48
N HIS A 164 10.16 -0.31 -15.53
CA HIS A 164 9.35 -1.49 -15.26
C HIS A 164 8.68 -1.39 -13.90
N ASP A 165 7.53 -2.05 -13.77
CA ASP A 165 6.92 -2.33 -12.47
C ASP A 165 7.62 -3.52 -11.75
N SER A 166 7.11 -3.88 -10.58
CA SER A 166 7.61 -5.03 -9.80
C SER A 166 7.51 -6.38 -10.52
N ASP A 167 6.59 -6.50 -11.46
CA ASP A 167 6.37 -7.73 -12.24
C ASP A 167 7.21 -7.78 -13.52
N GLY A 168 8.04 -6.75 -13.77
CA GLY A 168 8.88 -6.63 -14.95
C GLY A 168 8.17 -6.15 -16.20
N LYS A 169 6.93 -5.65 -16.08
CA LYS A 169 6.17 -5.08 -17.19
C LYS A 169 6.56 -3.62 -17.40
N ILE A 170 6.70 -3.22 -18.67
CA ILE A 170 6.97 -1.82 -19.01
C ILE A 170 5.78 -0.94 -18.61
N ILE A 171 6.07 0.11 -17.83
CA ILE A 171 5.11 1.15 -17.43
C ILE A 171 5.39 2.50 -18.09
N GLY A 172 6.59 2.67 -18.65
CA GLY A 172 7.01 3.87 -19.35
C GLY A 172 8.48 3.85 -19.69
N CYS A 173 9.02 4.99 -20.06
CA CYS A 173 10.47 5.18 -20.25
C CYS A 173 10.89 6.61 -19.89
N ILE A 174 12.13 6.75 -19.43
CA ILE A 174 12.79 8.04 -19.29
C ILE A 174 13.72 8.24 -20.48
N ASN A 175 13.75 9.46 -21.00
CA ASN A 175 14.56 9.84 -22.14
C ASN A 175 15.27 11.16 -21.87
N MET A 176 16.52 11.25 -22.34
CA MET A 176 17.36 12.44 -22.30
C MET A 176 17.72 12.82 -23.72
N SER A 177 17.35 14.04 -24.14
CA SER A 177 17.55 14.53 -25.49
C SER A 177 18.30 15.86 -25.52
N GLY A 178 19.16 16.01 -26.50
CA GLY A 178 19.94 17.22 -26.77
C GLY A 178 20.33 17.31 -28.24
N ILE A 179 21.20 18.27 -28.57
CA ILE A 179 21.67 18.44 -29.94
C ILE A 179 22.73 17.36 -30.28
N CYS A 180 22.68 16.84 -31.49
CA CYS A 180 23.51 15.72 -31.97
C CYS A 180 25.04 15.94 -31.81
N LYS A 181 25.51 17.19 -31.95
CA LYS A 181 26.94 17.53 -31.77
C LYS A 181 27.43 17.28 -30.33
N ASP A 182 26.53 17.29 -29.36
CA ASP A 182 26.81 17.11 -27.94
C ASP A 182 26.54 15.65 -27.51
N ALA A 183 26.37 14.74 -28.48
CA ALA A 183 26.09 13.33 -28.23
C ALA A 183 27.25 12.66 -27.47
N HIS A 184 26.90 11.99 -26.34
CA HIS A 184 27.87 11.27 -25.53
C HIS A 184 27.28 9.96 -25.02
N LEU A 185 28.10 8.89 -24.94
CA LEU A 185 27.67 7.58 -24.48
C LEU A 185 27.22 7.60 -22.99
N HIS A 186 27.75 8.53 -22.20
CA HIS A 186 27.35 8.64 -20.79
C HIS A 186 25.88 8.99 -20.60
N THR A 187 25.23 9.69 -21.56
CA THR A 187 23.81 10.01 -21.45
C THR A 187 22.93 8.76 -21.39
N LEU A 188 23.32 7.69 -22.09
CA LEU A 188 22.62 6.40 -21.97
C LEU A 188 22.77 5.78 -20.58
N GLY A 189 23.96 5.85 -19.98
CA GLY A 189 24.20 5.39 -18.61
C GLY A 189 23.37 6.15 -17.58
N ILE A 190 23.24 7.48 -17.77
CA ILE A 190 22.44 8.34 -16.89
C ILE A 190 20.96 7.95 -16.91
N VAL A 191 20.36 7.76 -18.08
CA VAL A 191 18.94 7.38 -18.16
C VAL A 191 18.68 5.96 -17.67
N ILE A 192 19.63 5.04 -17.83
CA ILE A 192 19.55 3.68 -17.26
C ILE A 192 19.51 3.79 -15.72
N ALA A 193 20.44 4.54 -15.13
CA ALA A 193 20.48 4.72 -13.69
C ALA A 193 19.21 5.41 -13.15
N ALA A 194 18.69 6.41 -13.88
CA ALA A 194 17.46 7.09 -13.53
C ALA A 194 16.24 6.14 -13.61
N ALA A 195 16.13 5.34 -14.66
CA ALA A 195 15.05 4.34 -14.82
C ALA A 195 15.05 3.32 -13.68
N GLU A 196 16.22 2.79 -13.31
CA GLU A 196 16.37 1.87 -12.17
C GLU A 196 16.05 2.55 -10.84
N SER A 197 16.41 3.82 -10.69
CA SER A 197 16.06 4.59 -9.47
C SER A 197 14.55 4.80 -9.35
N ILE A 198 13.87 5.15 -10.45
CA ILE A 198 12.40 5.29 -10.50
C ILE A 198 11.74 3.96 -10.14
N LYS A 199 12.16 2.86 -10.74
CA LYS A 199 11.65 1.51 -10.46
C LYS A 199 11.75 1.18 -8.97
N LYS A 200 12.94 1.32 -8.38
CA LYS A 200 13.18 1.03 -6.96
C LYS A 200 12.33 1.88 -6.04
N GLN A 201 12.16 3.16 -6.36
CA GLN A 201 11.33 4.05 -5.56
C GLN A 201 9.85 3.66 -5.62
N LEU A 202 9.34 3.26 -6.78
CA LEU A 202 7.98 2.74 -6.94
C LEU A 202 7.77 1.45 -6.15
N GLU A 203 8.73 0.51 -6.20
CA GLU A 203 8.70 -0.73 -5.42
C GLU A 203 8.68 -0.47 -3.91
N LEU A 204 9.48 0.51 -3.44
CA LEU A 204 9.50 0.91 -2.03
C LEU A 204 8.15 1.51 -1.59
N ILE A 205 7.55 2.38 -2.39
CA ILE A 205 6.23 2.97 -2.11
C ILE A 205 5.17 1.88 -2.05
N LEU A 206 5.16 0.96 -3.02
CA LEU A 206 4.21 -0.16 -3.04
C LEU A 206 4.37 -1.03 -1.79
N SER A 207 5.60 -1.40 -1.43
CA SER A 207 5.89 -2.21 -0.24
C SER A 207 5.44 -1.50 1.03
N TYR A 208 5.72 -0.19 1.14
CA TYR A 208 5.28 0.63 2.28
C TYR A 208 3.75 0.67 2.40
N ASN A 209 3.04 0.86 1.29
CA ASN A 209 1.58 0.88 1.27
C ASN A 209 0.98 -0.48 1.65
N LEU A 210 1.55 -1.58 1.16
CA LEU A 210 1.14 -2.94 1.54
C LEU A 210 1.34 -3.19 3.04
N LEU A 211 2.47 -2.78 3.60
CA LEU A 211 2.74 -2.88 5.03
C LEU A 211 1.73 -2.05 5.85
N ASN A 212 1.38 -0.85 5.40
CA ASN A 212 0.37 -0.01 6.07
C ASN A 212 -1.01 -0.66 6.06
N ILE A 213 -1.46 -1.14 4.88
CA ILE A 213 -2.74 -1.82 4.76
C ILE A 213 -2.77 -3.07 5.66
N THR A 214 -1.69 -3.86 5.68
CA THR A 214 -1.57 -5.04 6.54
C THR A 214 -1.65 -4.66 8.01
N PHE A 215 -0.94 -3.61 8.43
CA PHE A 215 -0.93 -3.09 9.79
C PHE A 215 -2.34 -2.67 10.25
N ASP A 216 -3.10 -2.00 9.39
CA ASP A 216 -4.46 -1.55 9.70
C ASP A 216 -5.52 -2.66 9.60
N SER A 217 -5.23 -3.75 8.88
CA SER A 217 -6.14 -4.89 8.75
C SER A 217 -6.12 -5.86 9.94
N ILE A 218 -5.13 -5.73 10.84
CA ILE A 218 -5.00 -6.56 12.03
C ILE A 218 -6.20 -6.32 12.98
N VAL A 219 -6.80 -7.42 13.45
CA VAL A 219 -7.99 -7.38 14.33
C VAL A 219 -7.66 -6.87 15.73
N GLU A 220 -6.40 -6.99 16.16
CA GLU A 220 -5.90 -6.50 17.44
C GLU A 220 -5.46 -5.04 17.31
N GLY A 221 -5.61 -4.25 18.39
CA GLY A 221 -4.94 -2.96 18.50
C GLY A 221 -3.43 -3.16 18.47
N MET A 222 -2.72 -2.33 17.73
CA MET A 222 -1.26 -2.41 17.63
C MET A 222 -0.63 -1.03 17.85
N ILE A 223 0.36 -1.00 18.73
CA ILE A 223 1.19 0.17 19.02
C ILE A 223 2.65 -0.24 18.84
N VAL A 224 3.41 0.58 18.11
CA VAL A 224 4.86 0.42 17.96
C VAL A 224 5.55 1.57 18.67
N ILE A 225 6.46 1.25 19.57
CA ILE A 225 7.26 2.22 20.33
C ILE A 225 8.75 2.09 19.97
N ASP A 226 9.48 3.19 20.03
CA ASP A 226 10.93 3.20 19.86
C ASP A 226 11.68 2.81 21.15
N GLU A 227 13.00 2.78 21.10
CA GLU A 227 13.89 2.49 22.24
C GLU A 227 13.82 3.53 23.38
N LYS A 228 13.23 4.70 23.10
CA LYS A 228 12.97 5.76 24.09
C LYS A 228 11.53 5.75 24.60
N PHE A 229 10.76 4.72 24.23
CA PHE A 229 9.34 4.54 24.57
C PHE A 229 8.39 5.56 23.96
N ASN A 230 8.79 6.30 22.93
CA ASN A 230 7.91 7.14 22.17
C ASN A 230 7.08 6.28 21.21
N ILE A 231 5.79 6.54 21.12
CA ILE A 231 4.90 5.87 20.17
C ILE A 231 5.24 6.36 18.76
N LYS A 232 5.53 5.44 17.86
CA LYS A 232 5.89 5.71 16.46
C LYS A 232 4.80 5.36 15.48
N ARG A 233 4.01 4.33 15.81
CA ARG A 233 2.89 3.91 14.96
C ARG A 233 1.78 3.32 15.81
N VAL A 234 0.56 3.54 15.35
CA VAL A 234 -0.66 2.99 15.92
C VAL A 234 -1.58 2.59 14.77
N ASN A 235 -2.26 1.44 14.86
CA ASN A 235 -3.23 1.03 13.86
C ASN A 235 -4.63 1.54 14.21
N HIS A 236 -5.50 1.59 13.21
CA HIS A 236 -6.88 2.04 13.37
C HIS A 236 -7.67 1.20 14.41
N ARG A 237 -7.29 -0.06 14.61
CA ARG A 237 -7.92 -0.89 15.64
C ARG A 237 -7.57 -0.45 17.05
N ALA A 238 -6.34 0.02 17.28
CA ALA A 238 -5.92 0.59 18.55
C ALA A 238 -6.69 1.87 18.87
N GLU A 239 -6.87 2.77 17.89
CA GLU A 239 -7.69 3.98 18.04
C GLU A 239 -9.11 3.64 18.54
N ASN A 240 -9.73 2.62 17.90
CA ASN A 240 -11.08 2.17 18.25
C ASN A 240 -11.16 1.54 19.67
N ILE A 241 -10.13 0.78 20.09
CA ILE A 241 -10.12 0.16 21.42
C ILE A 241 -9.89 1.20 22.52
N LEU A 242 -8.99 2.15 22.27
CA LEU A 242 -8.64 3.21 23.23
C LEU A 242 -9.64 4.36 23.21
N ASP A 243 -10.52 4.44 22.20
CA ASP A 243 -11.48 5.54 21.98
C ASP A 243 -10.76 6.90 21.89
N MET A 244 -9.69 6.94 21.09
CA MET A 244 -8.81 8.09 20.90
C MET A 244 -8.35 8.17 19.45
N ASN A 245 -8.08 9.38 18.96
CA ASN A 245 -7.46 9.55 17.65
C ASN A 245 -5.92 9.35 17.72
N GLN A 246 -5.31 9.22 16.54
CA GLN A 246 -3.88 8.94 16.41
C GLN A 246 -2.99 9.99 17.09
N ASP A 247 -3.32 11.28 16.94
CA ASP A 247 -2.54 12.38 17.49
C ASP A 247 -2.57 12.36 19.02
N GLU A 248 -3.73 12.08 19.60
CA GLU A 248 -3.89 11.93 21.05
C GLU A 248 -3.11 10.72 21.59
N ILE A 249 -3.06 9.61 20.83
CA ILE A 249 -2.31 8.41 21.24
C ILE A 249 -0.81 8.67 21.21
N PHE A 250 -0.29 9.44 20.27
CA PHE A 250 1.14 9.77 20.21
C PHE A 250 1.65 10.57 21.41
N GLU A 251 0.78 11.31 22.08
CA GLU A 251 1.12 12.07 23.29
C GLU A 251 1.08 11.23 24.59
N ILE A 252 0.67 9.95 24.51
CA ILE A 252 0.57 9.08 25.67
C ILE A 252 1.98 8.68 26.15
N ASN A 253 2.24 8.82 27.44
CA ASN A 253 3.36 8.16 28.09
C ASN A 253 3.04 6.66 28.28
N ILE A 254 3.58 5.81 27.43
CA ILE A 254 3.25 4.39 27.41
C ILE A 254 3.68 3.66 28.71
N LYS A 255 4.72 4.11 29.39
CA LYS A 255 5.16 3.55 30.69
C LYS A 255 4.15 3.83 31.79
N GLU A 256 3.51 4.99 31.77
CA GLU A 256 2.44 5.34 32.73
C GLU A 256 1.15 4.64 32.38
N ALA A 257 0.81 4.60 31.09
CA ALA A 257 -0.42 3.97 30.61
C ALA A 257 -0.45 2.46 30.89
N LEU A 258 0.68 1.78 30.83
CA LEU A 258 0.86 0.34 31.08
C LEU A 258 1.81 0.10 32.28
N GLY A 259 1.58 0.78 33.38
CA GLY A 259 2.47 0.79 34.54
C GLY A 259 2.80 -0.59 35.16
N ASN A 260 2.06 -1.64 34.78
CA ASN A 260 2.32 -3.02 35.21
C ASN A 260 3.43 -3.71 34.40
N LEU A 261 3.95 -3.10 33.31
CA LEU A 261 4.99 -3.66 32.47
C LEU A 261 6.34 -3.01 32.73
N ASN A 262 7.37 -3.81 32.92
CA ASN A 262 8.75 -3.33 32.99
C ASN A 262 9.36 -3.28 31.59
N PHE A 263 9.16 -2.17 30.91
CA PHE A 263 9.66 -1.97 29.54
C PHE A 263 11.19 -1.96 29.45
N ASP A 264 11.89 -1.49 30.47
CA ASP A 264 13.35 -1.46 30.49
C ASP A 264 13.88 -2.90 30.48
N TYR A 265 13.28 -3.79 31.29
CA TYR A 265 13.60 -5.22 31.28
C TYR A 265 13.28 -5.89 29.92
N ILE A 266 12.17 -5.54 29.31
CA ILE A 266 11.74 -6.10 28.01
C ILE A 266 12.73 -5.73 26.89
N ILE A 267 13.25 -4.51 26.90
CA ILE A 267 14.24 -4.05 25.90
C ILE A 267 15.61 -4.70 26.12
N GLU A 268 16.02 -4.90 27.37
CA GLU A 268 17.29 -5.56 27.70
C GLU A 268 17.27 -7.06 27.36
N ASN A 269 16.10 -7.72 27.50
CA ASN A 269 15.90 -9.14 27.22
C ASN A 269 15.14 -9.37 25.91
N TYR A 270 15.65 -8.82 24.84
CA TYR A 270 15.00 -8.78 23.51
C TYR A 270 14.80 -10.16 22.83
N GLU A 271 15.25 -11.25 23.42
CA GLU A 271 14.98 -12.61 22.95
C GLU A 271 13.67 -13.18 23.51
N GLU A 272 13.10 -12.58 24.54
CA GLU A 272 11.85 -13.01 25.17
C GLU A 272 10.65 -12.30 24.56
N THR A 273 9.60 -13.07 24.30
CA THR A 273 8.28 -12.54 23.91
C THR A 273 7.29 -12.74 25.06
N TYR A 274 6.52 -11.72 25.33
CA TYR A 274 5.53 -11.74 26.41
C TYR A 274 4.14 -11.88 25.79
N ASN A 275 3.50 -13.03 26.01
CA ASN A 275 2.21 -13.35 25.38
C ASN A 275 1.08 -13.47 26.40
N ASN A 276 -0.09 -12.97 26.02
CA ASN A 276 -1.34 -13.04 26.79
C ASN A 276 -1.25 -12.47 28.19
N ILE A 277 -0.56 -11.33 28.33
CA ILE A 277 -0.48 -10.61 29.62
C ILE A 277 -1.78 -9.85 29.83
N GLU A 278 -2.46 -10.09 30.95
CA GLU A 278 -3.57 -9.25 31.39
C GLU A 278 -3.03 -7.92 31.92
N CYS A 279 -3.47 -6.83 31.35
CA CYS A 279 -3.04 -5.49 31.71
C CYS A 279 -4.17 -4.48 31.55
N ASP A 280 -4.06 -3.41 32.28
CA ASP A 280 -4.99 -2.27 32.19
C ASP A 280 -4.29 -1.09 31.53
N PHE A 281 -4.86 -0.60 30.43
CA PHE A 281 -4.51 0.72 29.92
C PHE A 281 -5.19 1.79 30.81
N ASN A 282 -4.37 2.59 31.48
CA ASN A 282 -4.83 3.71 32.30
C ASN A 282 -4.59 5.02 31.54
N ILE A 283 -5.61 5.53 30.88
CA ILE A 283 -5.53 6.72 30.02
C ILE A 283 -6.69 7.66 30.37
N ASN A 284 -6.40 8.94 30.66
CA ASN A 284 -7.42 9.98 30.89
C ASN A 284 -8.49 9.57 31.92
N ASN A 285 -8.08 8.96 33.04
CA ASN A 285 -8.95 8.41 34.09
C ASN A 285 -9.89 7.27 33.62
N LYS A 286 -9.71 6.75 32.41
CA LYS A 286 -10.35 5.53 31.95
C LYS A 286 -9.41 4.34 32.16
N ARG A 287 -9.97 3.22 32.60
CA ARG A 287 -9.25 1.94 32.75
C ARG A 287 -9.83 0.94 31.74
N ILE A 288 -9.02 0.52 30.79
CA ILE A 288 -9.40 -0.41 29.73
C ILE A 288 -8.67 -1.73 29.98
N LYS A 289 -9.40 -2.78 30.34
CA LYS A 289 -8.84 -4.12 30.55
C LYS A 289 -8.51 -4.76 29.22
N CYS A 290 -7.24 -5.08 29.01
CA CYS A 290 -6.74 -5.69 27.79
C CYS A 290 -5.92 -6.95 28.07
N ILE A 291 -5.89 -7.83 27.08
CA ILE A 291 -4.90 -8.90 26.98
C ILE A 291 -3.93 -8.44 25.91
N LEU A 292 -2.64 -8.39 26.21
CA LEU A 292 -1.63 -7.90 25.29
C LEU A 292 -0.50 -8.90 25.10
N ASN A 293 0.14 -8.79 23.93
CA ASN A 293 1.40 -9.43 23.62
C ASN A 293 2.43 -8.34 23.36
N VAL A 294 3.64 -8.57 23.82
CA VAL A 294 4.75 -7.61 23.71
C VAL A 294 5.92 -8.32 23.04
N VAL A 295 6.33 -7.79 21.88
CA VAL A 295 7.39 -8.36 21.06
C VAL A 295 8.49 -7.31 20.87
N PRO A 296 9.70 -7.52 21.40
CA PRO A 296 10.83 -6.64 21.13
C PRO A 296 11.20 -6.65 19.66
N MET A 297 11.50 -5.48 19.11
CA MET A 297 12.03 -5.33 17.75
C MET A 297 13.54 -5.27 17.79
N ASN A 298 14.20 -6.24 17.14
CA ASN A 298 15.64 -6.31 17.06
C ASN A 298 16.11 -6.37 15.60
N VAL A 299 17.05 -5.50 15.24
CA VAL A 299 17.67 -5.46 13.91
C VAL A 299 19.19 -5.41 14.09
N ASN A 300 19.90 -6.40 13.55
CA ASN A 300 21.35 -6.51 13.65
C ASN A 300 21.88 -6.43 15.10
N ASN A 301 21.23 -7.13 16.04
CA ASN A 301 21.53 -7.14 17.47
C ASN A 301 21.42 -5.75 18.16
N ARG A 302 20.60 -4.87 17.60
CA ARG A 302 20.24 -3.59 18.23
C ARG A 302 18.75 -3.56 18.48
N SER A 303 18.35 -3.26 19.68
CA SER A 303 16.94 -3.00 19.98
C SER A 303 16.49 -1.76 19.23
N MET A 304 15.37 -1.87 18.54
CA MET A 304 14.70 -0.77 17.80
C MET A 304 13.41 -0.32 18.49
N GLY A 305 13.10 -0.95 19.63
CA GLY A 305 11.87 -0.71 20.36
C GLY A 305 11.00 -1.95 20.52
N VAL A 306 9.69 -1.77 20.65
CA VAL A 306 8.75 -2.84 20.99
C VAL A 306 7.46 -2.71 20.16
N VAL A 307 6.92 -3.83 19.73
CA VAL A 307 5.55 -3.95 19.20
C VAL A 307 4.64 -4.47 20.31
N ILE A 308 3.58 -3.75 20.59
CA ILE A 308 2.53 -4.14 21.54
C ILE A 308 1.27 -4.42 20.73
N THR A 309 0.76 -5.65 20.78
CA THR A 309 -0.57 -5.96 20.28
C THR A 309 -1.52 -6.19 21.45
N PHE A 310 -2.78 -5.77 21.34
CA PHE A 310 -3.73 -5.89 22.42
C PHE A 310 -5.18 -6.01 21.94
N ARG A 311 -5.99 -6.65 22.78
CA ARG A 311 -7.44 -6.82 22.58
C ARG A 311 -8.18 -6.61 23.89
N GLU A 312 -9.38 -6.05 23.82
CA GLU A 312 -10.22 -5.93 25.02
C GLU A 312 -10.51 -7.30 25.64
N SER A 313 -10.31 -7.41 26.96
CA SER A 313 -10.62 -8.62 27.73
C SER A 313 -12.09 -9.04 27.60
N LYS A 314 -13.02 -8.07 27.57
CA LYS A 314 -14.45 -8.32 27.35
C LYS A 314 -14.77 -9.03 26.04
N SER A 315 -14.03 -8.78 24.96
CA SER A 315 -14.24 -9.41 23.66
C SER A 315 -13.85 -10.89 23.69
N VAL A 316 -12.80 -11.22 24.43
CA VAL A 316 -12.32 -12.60 24.60
C VAL A 316 -13.31 -13.42 25.42
N HIS A 317 -13.80 -12.86 26.55
CA HIS A 317 -14.82 -13.51 27.34
C HIS A 317 -16.12 -13.77 26.56
N ARG A 318 -16.55 -12.79 25.73
CA ARG A 318 -17.71 -12.98 24.84
C ARG A 318 -17.49 -14.12 23.83
N PHE A 319 -16.28 -14.23 23.27
CA PHE A 319 -15.95 -15.30 22.32
C PHE A 319 -15.88 -16.68 23.00
N VAL A 320 -15.22 -16.78 24.15
CA VAL A 320 -15.16 -18.02 24.95
C VAL A 320 -16.56 -18.46 25.35
N ASN A 321 -17.39 -17.56 25.87
CA ASN A 321 -18.77 -17.85 26.25
C ASN A 321 -19.62 -18.33 25.07
N LYS A 322 -19.34 -17.83 23.86
CA LYS A 322 -20.02 -18.26 22.63
C LYS A 322 -19.58 -19.63 22.17
N VAL A 323 -18.30 -19.98 22.32
CA VAL A 323 -17.71 -21.27 21.88
C VAL A 323 -18.06 -22.38 22.87
N VAL A 324 -18.02 -22.08 24.18
CA VAL A 324 -18.34 -23.06 25.25
C VAL A 324 -19.85 -23.25 25.44
N GLY A 325 -20.68 -22.48 24.74
CA GLY A 325 -22.14 -22.62 24.78
C GLY A 325 -22.83 -22.02 26.04
N TYR A 326 -22.11 -21.26 26.86
CA TYR A 326 -22.64 -20.60 28.07
C TYR A 326 -23.46 -19.34 27.71
N LYS A 327 -24.40 -19.47 26.79
CA LYS A 327 -25.21 -18.34 26.32
C LYS A 327 -26.68 -18.54 26.66
N ALA A 328 -27.29 -17.50 27.26
CA ALA A 328 -28.74 -17.43 27.38
C ALA A 328 -29.35 -17.06 26.02
N ASN A 329 -30.10 -17.96 25.41
CA ASN A 329 -30.67 -17.76 24.08
C ASN A 329 -32.06 -17.12 24.08
N TYR A 330 -32.79 -17.21 25.17
CA TYR A 330 -34.18 -16.77 25.30
C TYR A 330 -34.31 -15.41 25.97
N LYS A 331 -35.24 -14.58 25.48
CA LYS A 331 -35.59 -13.27 26.05
C LYS A 331 -37.04 -13.29 26.47
N PHE A 332 -37.45 -12.35 27.33
CA PHE A 332 -38.87 -12.24 27.77
C PHE A 332 -39.88 -12.09 26.62
N LYS A 333 -39.47 -11.55 25.47
CA LYS A 333 -40.32 -11.44 24.28
C LYS A 333 -40.60 -12.80 23.62
N ASP A 334 -39.81 -13.82 23.92
CA ASP A 334 -39.94 -15.15 23.35
C ASP A 334 -40.91 -16.00 24.16
N ILE A 335 -41.35 -15.51 25.33
CA ILE A 335 -42.36 -16.17 26.18
C ILE A 335 -43.75 -15.70 25.75
N VAL A 336 -44.39 -16.50 24.91
CA VAL A 336 -45.76 -16.21 24.44
C VAL A 336 -46.79 -16.61 25.46
N THR A 337 -47.60 -15.64 25.96
CA THR A 337 -48.66 -15.89 26.94
C THR A 337 -49.78 -14.86 26.81
N SER A 338 -51.02 -15.30 27.05
CA SER A 338 -52.17 -14.41 27.22
C SER A 338 -52.76 -14.49 28.64
N ASN A 339 -52.11 -15.25 29.57
CA ASN A 339 -52.57 -15.44 30.92
C ASN A 339 -52.08 -14.32 31.83
N ASP A 340 -53.01 -13.60 32.50
CA ASP A 340 -52.69 -12.45 33.36
C ASP A 340 -51.71 -12.80 34.48
N LYS A 341 -51.81 -13.99 35.08
CA LYS A 341 -50.88 -14.44 36.13
C LYS A 341 -49.47 -14.56 35.62
N MET A 342 -49.33 -15.10 34.38
CA MET A 342 -48.02 -15.23 33.72
C MET A 342 -47.46 -13.87 33.33
N ILE A 343 -48.28 -12.97 32.81
CA ILE A 343 -47.87 -11.58 32.50
C ILE A 343 -47.36 -10.88 33.75
N ASN A 344 -48.08 -11.02 34.88
CA ASN A 344 -47.68 -10.45 36.18
C ASN A 344 -46.35 -11.03 36.68
N MET A 345 -46.14 -12.36 36.52
CA MET A 345 -44.90 -13.03 36.85
C MET A 345 -43.74 -12.51 35.99
N ILE A 346 -43.92 -12.36 34.66
CA ILE A 346 -42.92 -11.79 33.77
C ILE A 346 -42.53 -10.38 34.18
N ASN A 347 -43.53 -9.55 34.53
CA ASN A 347 -43.29 -8.19 35.02
C ASN A 347 -42.52 -8.15 36.34
N PHE A 348 -42.82 -9.09 37.23
CA PHE A 348 -42.05 -9.27 38.47
C PHE A 348 -40.62 -9.72 38.19
N ALA A 349 -40.40 -10.73 37.31
CA ALA A 349 -39.11 -11.22 36.92
C ALA A 349 -38.22 -10.14 36.24
N LYS A 350 -38.83 -9.25 35.44
CA LYS A 350 -38.12 -8.08 34.85
C LYS A 350 -37.63 -7.08 35.92
N ARG A 351 -38.38 -6.93 37.01
CA ARG A 351 -37.94 -6.08 38.13
C ARG A 351 -36.85 -6.75 38.96
N ALA A 352 -37.02 -8.06 39.25
CA ALA A 352 -36.05 -8.84 40.01
C ALA A 352 -34.69 -8.95 39.27
N SER A 353 -34.69 -9.03 37.94
CA SER A 353 -33.46 -9.12 37.14
C SER A 353 -32.57 -7.89 37.23
N ARG A 354 -33.06 -6.75 37.69
CA ARG A 354 -32.28 -5.52 37.91
C ARG A 354 -31.66 -5.42 39.31
N SER A 355 -31.91 -6.41 40.16
CA SER A 355 -31.35 -6.49 41.52
C SER A 355 -30.30 -7.61 41.59
N ASP A 356 -29.43 -7.57 42.60
CA ASP A 356 -28.45 -8.62 42.88
C ASP A 356 -29.01 -9.75 43.79
N CYS A 357 -30.32 -9.86 43.90
CA CYS A 357 -30.96 -10.89 44.71
C CYS A 357 -30.92 -12.25 44.03
N ASN A 358 -30.81 -13.30 44.83
CA ASN A 358 -31.02 -14.67 44.39
C ASN A 358 -32.48 -14.89 43.98
N ILE A 359 -32.70 -15.52 42.85
CA ILE A 359 -34.03 -15.74 42.27
C ILE A 359 -34.32 -17.23 42.26
N LEU A 360 -35.41 -17.67 42.95
CA LEU A 360 -35.93 -19.03 42.90
C LEU A 360 -37.09 -19.10 41.91
N ILE A 361 -37.02 -20.05 40.96
CA ILE A 361 -38.08 -20.29 39.98
C ILE A 361 -38.65 -21.69 40.22
N GLU A 362 -39.90 -21.75 40.63
CA GLU A 362 -40.62 -22.99 40.98
C GLU A 362 -41.70 -23.33 39.93
N GLY A 363 -41.90 -24.61 39.68
CA GLY A 363 -42.97 -25.10 38.82
C GLY A 363 -42.74 -26.56 38.41
N PRO A 364 -43.74 -27.23 37.86
CA PRO A 364 -43.63 -28.62 37.36
C PRO A 364 -42.56 -28.74 36.23
N SER A 365 -42.15 -29.98 35.98
CA SER A 365 -41.23 -30.26 34.85
C SER A 365 -41.89 -29.83 33.52
N GLY A 366 -41.12 -29.27 32.60
CA GLY A 366 -41.60 -28.85 31.27
C GLY A 366 -42.32 -27.50 31.20
N THR A 367 -42.51 -26.79 32.31
CA THR A 367 -43.22 -25.47 32.34
C THR A 367 -42.39 -24.29 31.83
N GLY A 368 -41.18 -24.50 31.34
CA GLY A 368 -40.37 -23.40 30.80
C GLY A 368 -39.54 -22.63 31.81
N LYS A 369 -39.24 -23.20 32.99
CA LYS A 369 -38.41 -22.55 34.04
C LYS A 369 -37.06 -22.07 33.52
N GLU A 370 -36.42 -22.88 32.65
CA GLU A 370 -35.14 -22.53 32.01
C GLU A 370 -35.27 -21.33 31.07
N LEU A 371 -36.37 -21.26 30.30
CA LEU A 371 -36.65 -20.09 29.43
C LEU A 371 -36.74 -18.81 30.22
N VAL A 372 -37.41 -18.89 31.40
CA VAL A 372 -37.56 -17.74 32.32
C VAL A 372 -36.19 -17.35 32.91
N ALA A 373 -35.38 -18.35 33.33
CA ALA A 373 -34.05 -18.12 33.87
C ALA A 373 -33.12 -17.41 32.85
N GLN A 374 -33.11 -17.89 31.63
CA GLN A 374 -32.34 -17.28 30.52
C GLN A 374 -32.86 -15.87 30.20
N ALA A 375 -34.18 -15.66 30.21
CA ALA A 375 -34.77 -14.34 29.97
C ALA A 375 -34.43 -13.34 31.09
N ILE A 376 -34.37 -13.77 32.35
CA ILE A 376 -33.93 -12.97 33.49
C ILE A 376 -32.46 -12.57 33.30
N HIS A 377 -31.59 -13.50 32.97
CA HIS A 377 -30.17 -13.23 32.70
C HIS A 377 -30.01 -12.19 31.58
N ASN A 378 -30.66 -12.41 30.43
CA ASN A 378 -30.61 -11.51 29.28
C ASN A 378 -31.21 -10.10 29.55
N TYR A 379 -31.98 -9.93 30.62
CA TYR A 379 -32.57 -8.64 31.01
C TYR A 379 -31.83 -7.97 32.19
N SER A 380 -30.85 -8.66 32.77
CA SER A 380 -30.06 -8.20 33.89
C SER A 380 -28.88 -7.32 33.48
N GLN A 381 -28.24 -6.66 34.44
CA GLN A 381 -26.96 -5.95 34.21
C GLN A 381 -25.80 -6.88 33.88
N ARG A 382 -25.99 -8.21 34.07
CA ARG A 382 -25.00 -9.26 33.78
C ARG A 382 -25.26 -9.96 32.43
N SER A 383 -26.11 -9.38 31.57
CA SER A 383 -26.48 -9.96 30.25
C SER A 383 -25.32 -10.24 29.33
N ASP A 384 -24.19 -9.55 29.50
CA ASP A 384 -22.94 -9.74 28.75
C ASP A 384 -22.05 -10.87 29.35
N GLY A 385 -22.37 -11.35 30.54
CA GLY A 385 -21.66 -12.43 31.23
C GLY A 385 -22.09 -13.82 30.76
N PRO A 386 -21.40 -14.90 31.20
CA PRO A 386 -21.78 -16.27 30.91
C PRO A 386 -23.09 -16.68 31.64
N PHE A 387 -23.92 -17.42 30.92
CA PHE A 387 -25.08 -18.13 31.54
C PHE A 387 -24.71 -19.60 31.71
N VAL A 388 -24.27 -19.99 32.89
CA VAL A 388 -23.87 -21.35 33.21
C VAL A 388 -25.06 -22.15 33.80
N ALA A 389 -25.58 -23.11 33.04
CA ALA A 389 -26.62 -24.00 33.51
C ALA A 389 -26.01 -25.27 34.09
N VAL A 390 -26.24 -25.52 35.39
CA VAL A 390 -25.71 -26.70 36.07
C VAL A 390 -26.85 -27.62 36.48
N ASN A 391 -26.81 -28.87 36.08
CA ASN A 391 -27.73 -29.86 36.54
C ASN A 391 -27.23 -30.46 37.87
N CYS A 392 -27.73 -29.97 39.01
CA CYS A 392 -27.29 -30.41 40.32
C CYS A 392 -27.58 -31.90 40.59
N ALA A 393 -28.56 -32.51 39.89
CA ALA A 393 -28.86 -33.95 40.05
C ALA A 393 -27.79 -34.85 39.42
N SER A 394 -26.97 -34.34 38.50
CA SER A 394 -25.87 -35.06 37.83
C SER A 394 -24.54 -34.94 38.57
N ILE A 395 -24.41 -34.08 39.60
CA ILE A 395 -23.17 -33.90 40.33
C ILE A 395 -23.13 -34.88 41.52
N PRO A 396 -22.08 -35.66 41.69
CA PRO A 396 -21.87 -36.50 42.86
C PRO A 396 -21.86 -35.60 44.15
N ARG A 397 -22.48 -36.11 45.24
CA ARG A 397 -22.59 -35.30 46.48
C ARG A 397 -21.25 -34.84 47.03
N ASP A 398 -20.22 -35.65 46.88
CA ASP A 398 -18.86 -35.37 47.39
C ASP A 398 -18.12 -34.29 46.58
N LEU A 399 -18.59 -33.98 45.36
CA LEU A 399 -18.03 -32.98 44.47
C LEU A 399 -18.89 -31.69 44.39
N MET A 400 -20.05 -31.69 45.03
CA MET A 400 -21.02 -30.60 44.89
C MET A 400 -20.45 -29.27 45.44
N GLU A 401 -19.71 -29.31 46.54
CA GLU A 401 -19.08 -28.14 47.13
C GLU A 401 -17.97 -27.58 46.28
N SER A 402 -17.09 -28.44 45.77
CA SER A 402 -15.98 -28.06 44.90
C SER A 402 -16.44 -27.54 43.55
N GLU A 403 -17.40 -28.14 42.90
CA GLU A 403 -17.91 -27.75 41.59
C GLU A 403 -18.75 -26.48 41.64
N ILE A 404 -19.46 -26.18 42.74
CA ILE A 404 -20.29 -24.99 42.86
C ILE A 404 -19.52 -23.76 43.42
N PHE A 405 -18.51 -23.98 44.28
CA PHE A 405 -17.84 -22.89 44.96
C PHE A 405 -16.42 -22.56 44.43
N PHE A 406 -15.78 -23.44 43.62
CA PHE A 406 -14.46 -23.21 43.08
C PHE A 406 -14.42 -22.76 41.61
N PHE A 407 -15.55 -22.64 40.97
CA PHE A 407 -15.64 -22.10 39.61
C PHE A 407 -15.95 -20.58 39.57
N PHE A 408 -15.80 -19.86 40.69
CA PHE A 408 -15.99 -18.43 40.75
C PHE A 408 -14.79 -17.72 41.34
#